data_68e35a6d34e80d8ca0e3d65e76736237
#
_entry.id   68e35a6d34e80d8ca0e3d65e76736237
#
_cell.length_a   1.000
_cell.length_b   1.000
_cell.length_c   1.000
_cell.angle_alpha   90.00
_cell.angle_beta   90.00
_cell.angle_gamma   90.00
#
_symmetry.space_group_name_H-M   'P 1'
#
loop_
_entity.id
_entity.type
_entity.pdbx_description
1 polymer ?
#
loop_
_entity_poly.entity_id
_entity_poly.type
_entity_poly.pdbx_seq_one_letter_code
_entity_poly.pdbx_strand_id
1 'polypeptide(L)'
;MPLYMTQVGYTSEAWAALTRSPEDRSEAFGRLAESMGGRLVSFYNSFGEYDVLVIYEAPDESTAAAIVLAAISPGHLSKAKTTVLLSAEDGMEAMRKAGEATYRAPGEQ
;
A
#
# COMPACT_ATOMS: atom_id res chain seq x y z
N MET A 1 -12.66 7.71 -0.63
CA MET A 1 -11.30 7.79 -0.04
C MET A 1 -10.28 7.31 -1.05
N PRO A 2 -9.09 7.90 -1.06
CA PRO A 2 -8.00 7.39 -1.90
C PRO A 2 -7.67 5.94 -1.63
N LEU A 3 -7.18 5.26 -2.66
CA LEU A 3 -6.88 3.84 -2.64
C LEU A 3 -5.38 3.63 -2.77
N TYR A 4 -4.83 2.74 -1.97
CA TYR A 4 -3.40 2.47 -1.92
C TYR A 4 -3.13 0.98 -1.98
N MET A 5 -1.97 0.64 -2.53
CA MET A 5 -1.45 -0.72 -2.47
C MET A 5 -0.11 -0.67 -1.73
N THR A 6 0.04 -1.48 -0.69
CA THR A 6 1.32 -1.62 -0.01
C THR A 6 1.78 -3.07 -0.12
N GLN A 7 3.01 -3.24 -0.56
CA GLN A 7 3.66 -4.53 -0.63
C GLN A 7 4.74 -4.56 0.45
N VAL A 8 4.77 -5.63 1.23
CA VAL A 8 5.75 -5.74 2.33
C VAL A 8 6.48 -7.07 2.27
N GLY A 9 7.70 -7.09 2.81
CA GLY A 9 8.46 -8.30 3.05
C GLY A 9 8.62 -8.53 4.54
N TYR A 10 8.53 -9.77 4.99
CA TYR A 10 8.77 -10.15 6.37
C TYR A 10 10.26 -10.35 6.60
N THR A 11 10.68 -10.20 7.87
CA THR A 11 12.00 -10.65 8.30
C THR A 11 11.99 -12.17 8.40
N SER A 12 13.19 -12.77 8.45
CA SER A 12 13.28 -14.21 8.65
C SER A 12 12.72 -14.64 10.01
N GLU A 13 12.85 -13.80 11.03
CA GLU A 13 12.26 -14.07 12.34
C GLU A 13 10.73 -14.08 12.28
N ALA A 14 10.14 -13.14 11.53
CA ALA A 14 8.69 -13.11 11.35
C ALA A 14 8.20 -14.36 10.62
N TRP A 15 8.90 -14.76 9.56
CA TRP A 15 8.56 -15.99 8.85
C TRP A 15 8.67 -17.23 9.73
N ALA A 16 9.73 -17.30 10.55
CA ALA A 16 9.90 -18.41 11.47
C ALA A 16 8.72 -18.50 12.45
N ALA A 17 8.29 -17.37 12.99
CA ALA A 17 7.15 -17.32 13.90
C ALA A 17 5.85 -17.75 13.21
N LEU A 18 5.59 -17.23 12.01
CA LEU A 18 4.37 -17.55 11.26
C LEU A 18 4.34 -19.00 10.78
N THR A 19 5.50 -19.58 10.49
CA THR A 19 5.59 -20.97 10.09
C THR A 19 5.32 -21.90 11.27
N ARG A 20 5.80 -21.53 12.47
CA ARG A 20 5.52 -22.30 13.69
C ARG A 20 4.06 -22.20 14.11
N SER A 21 3.47 -21.03 13.98
CA SER A 21 2.11 -20.75 14.41
C SER A 21 1.42 -19.87 13.37
N PRO A 22 0.89 -20.49 12.31
CA PRO A 22 0.23 -19.73 11.25
C PRO A 22 -0.91 -18.87 11.77
N GLU A 23 -1.02 -17.65 11.26
CA GLU A 23 -2.13 -16.77 11.59
C GLU A 23 -2.51 -15.94 10.39
N ASP A 24 -3.77 -15.51 10.36
CA ASP A 24 -4.30 -14.63 9.34
C ASP A 24 -3.97 -13.18 9.71
N ARG A 25 -2.95 -12.62 9.04
CA ARG A 25 -2.50 -11.26 9.31
C ARG A 25 -3.44 -10.18 8.75
N SER A 26 -4.42 -10.58 7.92
CA SER A 26 -5.36 -9.63 7.36
C SER A 26 -6.24 -8.97 8.43
N GLU A 27 -6.58 -9.69 9.50
CA GLU A 27 -7.35 -9.13 10.60
C GLU A 27 -6.59 -8.00 11.30
N ALA A 28 -5.32 -8.22 11.59
CA ALA A 28 -4.50 -7.21 12.26
C ALA A 28 -4.36 -5.96 11.41
N PHE A 29 -4.11 -6.13 10.11
CA PHE A 29 -4.00 -5.00 9.21
C PHE A 29 -5.34 -4.27 9.05
N GLY A 30 -6.43 -5.02 8.94
CA GLY A 30 -7.76 -4.45 8.84
C GLY A 30 -8.11 -3.57 10.04
N ARG A 31 -7.81 -4.05 11.25
CA ARG A 31 -8.03 -3.27 12.47
C ARG A 31 -7.16 -2.01 12.51
N LEU A 32 -5.91 -2.12 12.07
CA LEU A 32 -5.02 -0.96 11.99
C LEU A 32 -5.58 0.09 11.05
N ALA A 33 -5.97 -0.30 9.84
CA ALA A 33 -6.53 0.62 8.86
C ALA A 33 -7.80 1.30 9.40
N GLU A 34 -8.71 0.53 9.99
CA GLU A 34 -9.94 1.06 10.54
C GLU A 34 -9.69 2.01 11.70
N SER A 35 -8.70 1.73 12.54
CA SER A 35 -8.36 2.61 13.68
C SER A 35 -7.91 3.99 13.22
N MET A 36 -7.47 4.12 11.98
CA MET A 36 -7.01 5.37 11.38
C MET A 36 -8.02 5.94 10.38
N GLY A 37 -9.24 5.44 10.38
CA GLY A 37 -10.31 5.95 9.52
C GLY A 37 -10.29 5.41 8.11
N GLY A 38 -9.51 4.38 7.85
CA GLY A 38 -9.44 3.72 6.56
C GLY A 38 -10.16 2.39 6.54
N ARG A 39 -9.85 1.57 5.55
CA ARG A 39 -10.49 0.27 5.37
C ARG A 39 -9.62 -0.66 4.52
N LEU A 40 -9.47 -1.90 4.96
CA LEU A 40 -8.83 -2.92 4.15
C LEU A 40 -9.78 -3.35 3.03
N VAL A 41 -9.31 -3.38 1.80
CA VAL A 41 -10.06 -3.83 0.63
C VAL A 41 -9.69 -5.27 0.28
N SER A 42 -8.38 -5.55 0.18
CA SER A 42 -7.89 -6.88 -0.21
C SER A 42 -6.55 -7.17 0.47
N PHE A 43 -6.35 -8.43 0.80
CA PHE A 43 -5.10 -8.88 1.40
C PHE A 43 -4.69 -10.18 0.70
N TYR A 44 -3.44 -10.25 0.24
CA TYR A 44 -2.90 -11.43 -0.41
C TYR A 44 -1.51 -11.73 0.14
N ASN A 45 -1.22 -13.02 0.36
CA ASN A 45 0.14 -13.45 0.51
C ASN A 45 0.72 -13.61 -0.91
N SER A 46 1.97 -13.22 -1.08
CA SER A 46 2.66 -13.36 -2.35
C SER A 46 3.99 -14.08 -2.11
N PHE A 47 4.51 -14.70 -3.13
CA PHE A 47 5.78 -15.44 -3.02
C PHE A 47 6.68 -14.99 -4.16
N GLY A 48 7.33 -13.86 -3.97
CA GLY A 48 8.19 -13.24 -4.95
C GLY A 48 9.08 -12.24 -4.25
N GLU A 49 9.23 -11.08 -4.85
CA GLU A 49 10.02 -10.01 -4.25
C GLU A 49 9.43 -9.54 -2.92
N TYR A 50 8.10 -9.53 -2.81
CA TYR A 50 7.39 -9.19 -1.58
C TYR A 50 6.56 -10.37 -1.11
N ASP A 51 6.21 -10.37 0.17
CA ASP A 51 5.53 -11.49 0.82
C ASP A 51 4.04 -11.25 1.03
N VAL A 52 3.62 -10.00 1.09
CA VAL A 52 2.22 -9.61 1.29
C VAL A 52 1.91 -8.42 0.40
N LEU A 53 0.71 -8.42 -0.15
CA LEU A 53 0.16 -7.30 -0.90
C LEU A 53 -1.18 -6.93 -0.27
N VAL A 54 -1.33 -5.68 0.14
CA VAL A 54 -2.59 -5.18 0.68
C VAL A 54 -3.10 -4.01 -0.15
N ILE A 55 -4.41 -3.98 -0.37
CA ILE A 55 -5.09 -2.85 -0.99
C ILE A 55 -6.04 -2.28 0.05
N TYR A 56 -5.96 -0.99 0.29
CA TYR A 56 -6.72 -0.35 1.36
C TYR A 56 -7.04 1.09 1.02
N GLU A 57 -8.06 1.61 1.69
CA GLU A 57 -8.43 3.01 1.62
C GLU A 57 -7.88 3.73 2.85
N ALA A 58 -7.46 4.97 2.67
CA ALA A 58 -7.07 5.86 3.77
C ALA A 58 -7.59 7.26 3.46
N PRO A 59 -7.91 8.08 4.47
CA PRO A 59 -8.46 9.42 4.22
C PRO A 59 -7.54 10.34 3.43
N ASP A 60 -6.24 10.21 3.64
CA ASP A 60 -5.24 11.06 2.99
C ASP A 60 -3.88 10.38 2.98
N GLU A 61 -2.91 11.02 2.33
CA GLU A 61 -1.57 10.45 2.16
C GLU A 61 -0.82 10.31 3.48
N SER A 62 -0.96 11.27 4.38
CA SER A 62 -0.25 11.18 5.67
C SER A 62 -0.79 10.04 6.52
N THR A 63 -2.09 9.76 6.43
CA THR A 63 -2.68 8.61 7.13
C THR A 63 -2.22 7.30 6.52
N ALA A 64 -2.14 7.22 5.19
CA ALA A 64 -1.61 6.02 4.52
C ALA A 64 -0.16 5.77 4.96
N ALA A 65 0.66 6.81 5.02
CA ALA A 65 2.04 6.70 5.51
C ALA A 65 2.07 6.24 6.98
N ALA A 66 1.17 6.77 7.81
CA ALA A 66 1.09 6.41 9.23
C ALA A 66 0.74 4.91 9.39
N ILE A 67 -0.16 4.39 8.57
CA ILE A 67 -0.51 2.96 8.60
C ILE A 67 0.72 2.11 8.32
N VAL A 68 1.50 2.47 7.30
CA VAL A 68 2.72 1.74 6.93
C VAL A 68 3.76 1.83 8.04
N LEU A 69 3.97 3.02 8.60
CA LEU A 69 4.92 3.20 9.70
C LEU A 69 4.52 2.41 10.94
N ALA A 70 3.23 2.36 11.25
CA ALA A 70 2.74 1.56 12.37
C ALA A 70 2.98 0.07 12.15
N ALA A 71 2.85 -0.40 10.91
CA ALA A 71 3.11 -1.80 10.58
C ALA A 71 4.61 -2.14 10.62
N ILE A 72 5.48 -1.20 10.27
CA ILE A 72 6.94 -1.40 10.26
C ILE A 72 7.53 -1.33 11.66
N SER A 73 6.98 -0.46 12.53
CA SER A 73 7.57 -0.15 13.83
C SER A 73 7.88 -1.35 14.72
N PRO A 74 7.06 -2.41 14.79
CA PRO A 74 7.40 -3.57 15.61
C PRO A 74 8.63 -4.35 15.14
N GLY A 75 9.11 -4.15 13.93
CA GLY A 75 10.37 -4.73 13.47
C GLY A 75 10.24 -6.07 12.74
N HIS A 76 9.02 -6.49 12.38
CA HIS A 76 8.81 -7.76 11.67
C HIS A 76 8.76 -7.62 10.15
N LEU A 77 8.85 -6.40 9.63
CA LEU A 77 8.90 -6.15 8.20
C LEU A 77 10.29 -5.70 7.78
N SER A 78 10.80 -6.28 6.70
CA SER A 78 12.13 -5.95 6.18
C SER A 78 12.10 -4.83 5.15
N LYS A 79 10.97 -4.68 4.47
CA LYS A 79 10.79 -3.66 3.42
C LYS A 79 9.31 -3.40 3.18
N ALA A 80 9.02 -2.23 2.61
CA ALA A 80 7.66 -1.86 2.25
C ALA A 80 7.70 -0.94 1.03
N LYS A 81 6.68 -1.06 0.18
CA LYS A 81 6.52 -0.22 -1.00
C LYS A 81 5.04 0.11 -1.13
N THR A 82 4.72 1.41 -1.17
CA THR A 82 3.34 1.86 -1.31
C THR A 82 3.16 2.54 -2.66
N THR A 83 2.07 2.19 -3.34
CA THR A 83 1.69 2.73 -4.63
C THR A 83 0.30 3.33 -4.49
N VAL A 84 0.12 4.56 -4.99
CA VAL A 84 -1.20 5.18 -5.07
C VAL A 84 -1.93 4.55 -6.24
N LEU A 85 -3.17 4.12 -6.01
CA LEU A 85 -4.00 3.52 -7.05
C LEU A 85 -5.08 4.50 -7.47
N LEU A 86 -5.30 4.60 -8.77
CA LEU A 86 -6.39 5.38 -9.34
C LEU A 86 -7.39 4.42 -9.95
N SER A 87 -8.68 4.73 -9.80
CA SER A 87 -9.71 4.04 -10.56
C SER A 87 -9.52 4.33 -12.05
N ALA A 88 -10.13 3.52 -12.90
CA ALA A 88 -10.09 3.78 -14.34
C ALA A 88 -10.66 5.18 -14.65
N GLU A 89 -11.70 5.59 -13.93
CA GLU A 89 -12.31 6.91 -14.10
C GLU A 89 -11.34 8.04 -13.71
N ASP A 90 -10.69 7.92 -12.54
CA ASP A 90 -9.71 8.91 -12.09
C ASP A 90 -8.51 8.95 -13.04
N GLY A 91 -8.10 7.79 -13.56
CA GLY A 91 -7.04 7.72 -14.55
C GLY A 91 -7.41 8.47 -15.83
N MET A 92 -8.65 8.33 -16.29
CA MET A 92 -9.14 9.08 -17.45
C MET A 92 -9.13 10.58 -17.18
N GLU A 93 -9.54 10.99 -15.98
CA GLU A 93 -9.52 12.41 -15.60
C GLU A 93 -8.10 12.97 -15.63
N ALA A 94 -7.14 12.20 -15.13
CA ALA A 94 -5.73 12.58 -15.19
C ALA A 94 -5.27 12.75 -16.65
N MET A 95 -5.70 11.86 -17.53
CA MET A 95 -5.38 11.95 -18.95
C MET A 95 -5.97 13.21 -19.58
N ARG A 96 -7.21 13.56 -19.24
CA ARG A 96 -7.84 14.80 -19.74
C ARG A 96 -7.07 16.03 -19.27
N LYS A 97 -6.72 16.09 -18.00
CA LYS A 97 -5.95 17.21 -17.44
C LYS A 97 -4.58 17.32 -18.12
N ALA A 98 -3.92 16.19 -18.35
CA ALA A 98 -2.62 16.18 -19.03
C ALA A 98 -2.74 16.68 -20.47
N GLY A 99 -3.82 16.31 -21.16
CA GLY A 99 -4.06 16.74 -22.54
C GLY A 99 -4.31 18.24 -22.68
N GLU A 100 -4.75 18.91 -21.62
CA GLU A 100 -4.98 20.35 -21.61
C GLU A 100 -3.73 21.14 -21.19
N ALA A 101 -2.73 20.47 -20.64
CA ALA A 101 -1.51 21.10 -20.17
C ALA A 101 -0.55 21.36 -21.32
N THR A 102 0.28 22.38 -21.16
CA THR A 102 1.37 22.65 -22.09
C THR A 102 2.67 22.23 -21.42
N TYR A 103 3.42 21.35 -22.10
CA TYR A 103 4.71 20.90 -21.61
C TYR A 103 5.70 20.86 -22.75
N ARG A 104 6.84 21.49 -22.55
CA ARG A 104 7.90 21.49 -23.56
C ARG A 104 8.90 20.37 -23.23
N ALA A 105 9.05 19.44 -24.16
CA ALA A 105 9.98 18.34 -24.01
C ALA A 105 11.43 18.83 -23.95
N PRO A 106 12.35 18.09 -23.33
CA PRO A 106 13.77 18.47 -23.34
C PRO A 106 14.27 18.66 -24.77
N GLY A 107 14.97 19.78 -25.01
CA GLY A 107 15.52 20.11 -26.31
C GLY A 107 14.58 20.83 -27.27
N GLU A 108 13.33 21.04 -26.90
CA GLU A 108 12.38 21.82 -27.71
C GLU A 108 12.48 23.31 -27.36
N GLN A 109 12.20 24.13 -28.36
CA GLN A 109 12.21 25.59 -28.20
C GLN A 109 10.90 26.12 -27.69
#